data_afb706f8e821221ea74035f9fe4b7e81
#
_entry.id   afb706f8e821221ea74035f9fe4b7e81
#
_cell.length_a   1.000
_cell.length_b   1.000
_cell.length_c   1.000
_cell.angle_alpha   90.00
_cell.angle_beta   90.00
_cell.angle_gamma   90.00
#
_symmetry.space_group_name_H-M   'P 1'
#
loop_
_entity.id
_entity.type
_entity.pdbx_description
1 polymer ?
#
loop_
_entity_poly.entity_id
_entity_poly.type
_entity_poly.pdbx_seq_one_letter_code
_entity_poly.pdbx_strand_id
1 'polypeptide(L)'
;MNILILGSGGREHAFAVKLHSSPLCDQLYIAPGNGGTQHVATNVAISPTDFPALKAFVLEKQIAMVVVGPEDPLVKGVYDFFVSDKDLAHVQVIGPSQHGATLEGSKEFAKEFMVRHNIPTAKYASFTKETVEEGCAFLSTMKAPYVLKADGLAAGKGVVILEDLHEAQAELRRMLVEAKFGQASTKVVIEEFLKGIELSCFVLTDGVDYKILPTAKDYKRIGEADTGLNTGGMGAVSPVPFADAAFMQKIEERIVKPTINGLQSEGIVYKGFVFIGLIKVEGEPYVIEYNVRMGDPETEVVLPRIESDLVPLFQSLYNGTLAAQELKITPESATTVVMVSGGYPEEYEKGKVITGTESVTDSMVYHAGTTLKEGALLTAGGRVLAITSLGADFHQALQKSYSSISKIHFEGAYYRRDIGKDLSSL
;
A
#
# COMPACT_ATOMS: atom_id res chain seq x y z
N MET A 1 3.76 -14.00 22.22
CA MET A 1 2.87 -12.82 22.38
C MET A 1 1.65 -12.95 21.49
N ASN A 2 0.51 -12.35 21.91
CA ASN A 2 -0.68 -12.29 21.06
C ASN A 2 -0.63 -11.05 20.15
N ILE A 3 -0.94 -11.23 18.88
CA ILE A 3 -0.85 -10.19 17.84
C ILE A 3 -2.22 -10.03 17.19
N LEU A 4 -2.62 -8.79 16.93
CA LEU A 4 -3.81 -8.42 16.15
C LEU A 4 -3.41 -7.68 14.89
N ILE A 5 -3.88 -8.14 13.72
CA ILE A 5 -3.78 -7.42 12.46
C ILE A 5 -5.11 -6.72 12.19
N LEU A 6 -5.07 -5.46 11.79
CA LEU A 6 -6.25 -4.71 11.34
C LEU A 6 -6.32 -4.73 9.81
N GLY A 7 -7.45 -5.13 9.26
CA GLY A 7 -7.73 -5.16 7.83
C GLY A 7 -8.21 -6.52 7.32
N SER A 8 -8.40 -6.65 6.01
CA SER A 8 -9.01 -7.83 5.38
C SER A 8 -8.51 -8.12 3.96
N GLY A 9 -7.53 -7.38 3.46
CA GLY A 9 -7.02 -7.52 2.09
C GLY A 9 -5.94 -8.59 1.94
N GLY A 10 -5.39 -8.68 0.75
CA GLY A 10 -4.25 -9.56 0.44
C GLY A 10 -3.02 -9.19 1.23
N ARG A 11 -2.77 -7.90 1.42
CA ARG A 11 -1.73 -7.35 2.28
C ARG A 11 -1.82 -7.91 3.71
N GLU A 12 -2.99 -7.85 4.32
CA GLU A 12 -3.20 -8.36 5.67
C GLU A 12 -3.06 -9.88 5.73
N HIS A 13 -3.48 -10.60 4.69
CA HIS A 13 -3.25 -12.05 4.61
C HIS A 13 -1.75 -12.37 4.50
N ALA A 14 -0.99 -11.61 3.72
CA ALA A 14 0.47 -11.78 3.62
C ALA A 14 1.17 -11.51 4.97
N PHE A 15 0.76 -10.48 5.71
CA PHE A 15 1.19 -10.27 7.09
C PHE A 15 0.83 -11.45 8.00
N ALA A 16 -0.41 -11.95 7.90
CA ALA A 16 -0.87 -13.05 8.74
C ALA A 16 -0.02 -14.31 8.51
N VAL A 17 0.25 -14.68 7.27
CA VAL A 17 1.12 -15.83 6.93
C VAL A 17 2.52 -15.63 7.51
N LYS A 18 3.10 -14.43 7.36
CA LYS A 18 4.46 -14.15 7.83
C LYS A 18 4.56 -14.12 9.35
N LEU A 19 3.60 -13.51 10.06
CA LEU A 19 3.59 -13.43 11.52
C LEU A 19 3.24 -14.77 12.17
N HIS A 20 2.36 -15.57 11.53
CA HIS A 20 2.02 -16.93 12.00
C HIS A 20 3.24 -17.85 12.05
N SER A 21 4.20 -17.66 11.15
CA SER A 21 5.44 -18.46 11.11
C SER A 21 6.45 -18.08 12.21
N SER A 22 6.25 -16.99 12.93
CA SER A 22 7.14 -16.55 14.01
C SER A 22 6.96 -17.42 15.26
N PRO A 23 8.03 -17.95 15.85
CA PRO A 23 7.95 -18.66 17.12
C PRO A 23 7.60 -17.75 18.32
N LEU A 24 7.61 -16.43 18.12
CA LEU A 24 7.23 -15.44 19.12
C LEU A 24 5.74 -15.07 19.06
N CYS A 25 5.01 -15.53 18.04
CA CYS A 25 3.58 -15.33 17.90
C CYS A 25 2.83 -16.50 18.52
N ASP A 26 2.22 -16.30 19.70
CA ASP A 26 1.46 -17.36 20.39
C ASP A 26 0.06 -17.50 19.80
N GLN A 27 -0.65 -16.36 19.63
CA GLN A 27 -1.98 -16.28 19.04
C GLN A 27 -2.03 -15.13 18.06
N LEU A 28 -2.56 -15.39 16.89
CA LEU A 28 -2.74 -14.40 15.82
C LEU A 28 -4.23 -14.17 15.58
N TYR A 29 -4.64 -12.92 15.64
CA TYR A 29 -5.99 -12.45 15.34
C TYR A 29 -5.97 -11.46 14.18
N ILE A 30 -7.07 -11.38 13.44
CA ILE A 30 -7.22 -10.42 12.35
C ILE A 30 -8.64 -9.85 12.32
N ALA A 31 -8.76 -8.54 12.21
CA ALA A 31 -10.05 -7.84 12.27
C ALA A 31 -10.24 -6.97 11.00
N PRO A 32 -11.22 -7.29 10.15
CA PRO A 32 -12.12 -8.44 10.23
C PRO A 32 -11.56 -9.73 9.60
N GLY A 33 -10.48 -9.68 8.80
CA GLY A 33 -9.97 -10.82 8.03
C GLY A 33 -10.82 -11.16 6.80
N ASN A 34 -10.52 -12.29 6.18
CA ASN A 34 -11.18 -12.77 4.97
C ASN A 34 -11.27 -14.31 4.95
N GLY A 35 -11.71 -14.88 3.81
CA GLY A 35 -11.88 -16.32 3.67
C GLY A 35 -10.61 -17.16 3.78
N GLY A 36 -9.43 -16.57 3.54
CA GLY A 36 -8.14 -17.26 3.64
C GLY A 36 -7.44 -17.07 4.98
N THR A 37 -7.62 -15.92 5.62
CA THR A 37 -6.90 -15.58 6.86
C THR A 37 -7.23 -16.50 8.03
N GLN A 38 -8.42 -17.12 8.03
CA GLN A 38 -8.82 -18.08 9.06
C GLN A 38 -7.98 -19.37 9.11
N HIS A 39 -7.16 -19.64 8.07
CA HIS A 39 -6.25 -20.78 8.07
C HIS A 39 -4.97 -20.54 8.88
N VAL A 40 -4.64 -19.27 9.15
CA VAL A 40 -3.40 -18.86 9.83
C VAL A 40 -3.66 -17.94 11.03
N ALA A 41 -4.89 -17.42 11.17
CA ALA A 41 -5.28 -16.50 12.25
C ALA A 41 -6.74 -16.75 12.65
N THR A 42 -7.17 -16.18 13.77
CA THR A 42 -8.57 -16.11 14.15
C THR A 42 -9.18 -14.81 13.63
N ASN A 43 -10.16 -14.92 12.74
CA ASN A 43 -10.91 -13.76 12.25
C ASN A 43 -11.83 -13.23 13.34
N VAL A 44 -11.87 -11.89 13.50
CA VAL A 44 -12.65 -11.19 14.51
C VAL A 44 -13.53 -10.16 13.86
N ALA A 45 -14.84 -10.25 14.01
CA ALA A 45 -15.81 -9.36 13.36
C ALA A 45 -15.84 -7.96 14.01
N ILE A 46 -14.70 -7.25 13.95
CA ILE A 46 -14.54 -5.87 14.43
C ILE A 46 -14.04 -5.02 13.29
N SER A 47 -14.66 -3.84 13.08
CA SER A 47 -14.15 -2.85 12.14
C SER A 47 -12.81 -2.30 12.60
N PRO A 48 -11.81 -2.13 11.69
CA PRO A 48 -10.52 -1.51 12.03
C PRO A 48 -10.62 -0.09 12.59
N THR A 49 -11.76 0.56 12.46
CA THR A 49 -12.03 1.92 12.95
C THR A 49 -12.98 1.97 14.15
N ASP A 50 -13.45 0.83 14.64
CA ASP A 50 -14.22 0.75 15.89
C ASP A 50 -13.25 0.64 17.08
N PHE A 51 -12.66 1.76 17.47
CA PHE A 51 -11.64 1.81 18.51
C PHE A 51 -12.13 1.33 19.89
N PRO A 52 -13.37 1.63 20.33
CA PRO A 52 -13.91 1.06 21.57
C PRO A 52 -14.00 -0.47 21.54
N ALA A 53 -14.48 -1.06 20.44
CA ALA A 53 -14.54 -2.52 20.30
C ALA A 53 -13.13 -3.13 20.24
N LEU A 54 -12.18 -2.47 19.54
CA LEU A 54 -10.78 -2.88 19.51
C LEU A 54 -10.17 -2.87 20.92
N LYS A 55 -10.41 -1.82 21.73
CA LYS A 55 -9.94 -1.75 23.13
C LYS A 55 -10.43 -2.95 23.93
N ALA A 56 -11.73 -3.22 23.88
CA ALA A 56 -12.32 -4.33 24.64
C ALA A 56 -11.68 -5.67 24.25
N PHE A 57 -11.50 -5.91 22.96
CA PHE A 57 -10.89 -7.13 22.44
C PHE A 57 -9.41 -7.25 22.82
N VAL A 58 -8.64 -6.17 22.68
CA VAL A 58 -7.21 -6.12 23.03
C VAL A 58 -6.98 -6.47 24.50
N LEU A 59 -7.82 -5.94 25.40
CA LEU A 59 -7.75 -6.23 26.83
C LEU A 59 -8.17 -7.67 27.13
N GLU A 60 -9.27 -8.15 26.53
CA GLU A 60 -9.76 -9.53 26.71
C GLU A 60 -8.73 -10.57 26.25
N LYS A 61 -8.14 -10.37 25.08
CA LYS A 61 -7.19 -11.32 24.47
C LYS A 61 -5.74 -11.04 24.83
N GLN A 62 -5.46 -10.06 25.68
CA GLN A 62 -4.10 -9.68 26.09
C GLN A 62 -3.19 -9.46 24.87
N ILE A 63 -3.67 -8.68 23.91
CA ILE A 63 -2.91 -8.36 22.69
C ILE A 63 -1.72 -7.47 23.08
N ALA A 64 -0.52 -7.88 22.67
CA ALA A 64 0.70 -7.12 22.94
C ALA A 64 1.16 -6.29 21.75
N MET A 65 0.69 -6.63 20.52
CA MET A 65 1.07 -5.93 19.29
C MET A 65 -0.13 -5.82 18.36
N VAL A 66 -0.31 -4.64 17.76
CA VAL A 66 -1.32 -4.37 16.73
C VAL A 66 -0.60 -3.95 15.44
N VAL A 67 -0.81 -4.68 14.35
CA VAL A 67 -0.28 -4.36 13.02
C VAL A 67 -1.39 -3.76 12.17
N VAL A 68 -1.22 -2.51 11.73
CA VAL A 68 -2.25 -1.80 10.99
C VAL A 68 -2.01 -1.93 9.50
N GLY A 69 -2.92 -2.60 8.79
CA GLY A 69 -2.82 -2.80 7.35
C GLY A 69 -3.28 -1.60 6.53
N PRO A 70 -4.57 -1.16 6.65
CA PRO A 70 -5.12 -0.07 5.84
C PRO A 70 -4.83 1.32 6.42
N GLU A 71 -4.95 2.33 5.58
CA GLU A 71 -4.70 3.75 5.93
C GLU A 71 -5.79 4.37 6.81
N ASP A 72 -7.04 3.95 6.66
CA ASP A 72 -8.18 4.62 7.31
C ASP A 72 -8.08 4.65 8.84
N PRO A 73 -7.77 3.55 9.56
CA PRO A 73 -7.57 3.60 11.01
C PRO A 73 -6.34 4.45 11.40
N LEU A 74 -5.30 4.52 10.57
CA LEU A 74 -4.11 5.34 10.84
C LEU A 74 -4.46 6.83 10.79
N VAL A 75 -5.14 7.26 9.73
CA VAL A 75 -5.58 8.66 9.56
C VAL A 75 -6.59 9.05 10.64
N LYS A 76 -7.41 8.12 11.12
CA LYS A 76 -8.34 8.32 12.24
C LYS A 76 -7.67 8.29 13.62
N GLY A 77 -6.36 8.04 13.70
CA GLY A 77 -5.59 8.16 14.93
C GLY A 77 -5.61 6.92 15.81
N VAL A 78 -5.64 5.71 15.25
CA VAL A 78 -5.58 4.47 16.05
C VAL A 78 -4.34 4.41 16.94
N TYR A 79 -3.18 4.87 16.46
CA TYR A 79 -1.96 4.94 17.27
C TYR A 79 -2.17 5.83 18.49
N ASP A 80 -2.67 7.05 18.28
CA ASP A 80 -2.88 8.02 19.34
C ASP A 80 -3.93 7.56 20.34
N PHE A 81 -4.97 6.87 19.88
CA PHE A 81 -5.97 6.24 20.73
C PHE A 81 -5.32 5.24 21.70
N PHE A 82 -4.44 4.36 21.22
CA PHE A 82 -3.76 3.37 22.06
C PHE A 82 -2.79 4.01 23.05
N VAL A 83 -1.98 4.97 22.58
CA VAL A 83 -0.94 5.60 23.40
C VAL A 83 -1.54 6.49 24.49
N SER A 84 -2.66 7.16 24.21
CA SER A 84 -3.32 8.04 25.19
C SER A 84 -4.12 7.29 26.26
N ASP A 85 -4.45 6.03 26.02
CA ASP A 85 -5.21 5.21 26.96
C ASP A 85 -4.25 4.42 27.87
N LYS A 86 -4.31 4.68 29.19
CA LYS A 86 -3.43 4.05 30.19
C LYS A 86 -3.49 2.52 30.22
N ASP A 87 -4.63 1.94 29.84
CA ASP A 87 -4.82 0.49 29.81
C ASP A 87 -4.21 -0.13 28.55
N LEU A 88 -4.00 0.67 27.48
CA LEU A 88 -3.48 0.24 26.17
C LEU A 88 -2.06 0.72 25.87
N ALA A 89 -1.52 1.67 26.64
CA ALA A 89 -0.23 2.33 26.36
C ALA A 89 0.97 1.37 26.30
N HIS A 90 0.82 0.14 26.79
CA HIS A 90 1.84 -0.91 26.71
C HIS A 90 1.79 -1.71 25.40
N VAL A 91 0.73 -1.56 24.60
CA VAL A 91 0.54 -2.28 23.35
C VAL A 91 1.37 -1.63 22.25
N GLN A 92 2.14 -2.41 21.54
CA GLN A 92 2.95 -1.94 20.40
C GLN A 92 2.07 -1.82 19.16
N VAL A 93 1.85 -0.60 18.67
CA VAL A 93 1.08 -0.35 17.44
C VAL A 93 2.06 -0.12 16.29
N ILE A 94 2.01 -0.98 15.27
CA ILE A 94 2.84 -0.84 14.06
C ILE A 94 2.09 0.06 13.08
N GLY A 95 2.41 1.33 13.15
CA GLY A 95 1.82 2.42 12.38
C GLY A 95 2.24 3.78 12.95
N PRO A 96 2.13 4.87 12.18
CA PRO A 96 2.44 6.22 12.63
C PRO A 96 1.37 6.78 13.57
N SER A 97 1.74 7.87 14.27
CA SER A 97 0.76 8.77 14.89
C SER A 97 -0.22 9.33 13.85
N GLN A 98 -1.34 9.89 14.30
CA GLN A 98 -2.29 10.59 13.41
C GLN A 98 -1.60 11.71 12.63
N HIS A 99 -0.69 12.45 13.27
CA HIS A 99 0.12 13.47 12.60
C HIS A 99 1.02 12.84 11.50
N GLY A 100 1.69 11.73 11.79
CA GLY A 100 2.48 11.03 10.78
C GLY A 100 1.62 10.49 9.63
N ALA A 101 0.40 10.05 9.92
CA ALA A 101 -0.54 9.57 8.91
C ALA A 101 -1.02 10.69 7.96
N THR A 102 -0.83 11.97 8.30
CA THR A 102 -1.13 13.09 7.41
C THR A 102 -0.28 13.07 6.13
N LEU A 103 0.89 12.41 6.13
CA LEU A 103 1.67 12.21 4.90
C LEU A 103 0.91 11.47 3.79
N GLU A 104 -0.04 10.58 4.15
CA GLU A 104 -0.96 9.94 3.20
C GLU A 104 -2.32 10.65 3.17
N GLY A 105 -2.78 11.12 4.32
CA GLY A 105 -4.09 11.74 4.48
C GLY A 105 -4.24 13.10 3.79
N SER A 106 -3.14 13.83 3.54
CA SER A 106 -3.12 15.11 2.83
C SER A 106 -1.92 15.18 1.87
N LYS A 107 -2.22 15.28 0.58
CA LYS A 107 -1.19 15.42 -0.46
C LYS A 107 -0.48 16.77 -0.37
N GLU A 108 -1.20 17.83 0.01
CA GLU A 108 -0.59 19.14 0.25
C GLU A 108 0.42 19.06 1.39
N PHE A 109 0.05 18.49 2.54
CA PHE A 109 0.97 18.31 3.66
C PHE A 109 2.22 17.54 3.24
N ALA A 110 2.05 16.45 2.49
CA ALA A 110 3.17 15.65 1.97
C ALA A 110 4.08 16.49 1.05
N LYS A 111 3.50 17.30 0.16
CA LYS A 111 4.26 18.20 -0.73
C LYS A 111 5.02 19.26 0.05
N GLU A 112 4.38 19.91 1.01
CA GLU A 112 5.01 20.90 1.89
C GLU A 112 6.15 20.27 2.71
N PHE A 113 5.94 19.07 3.25
CA PHE A 113 6.97 18.30 3.94
C PHE A 113 8.17 18.04 3.04
N MET A 114 7.94 17.58 1.81
CA MET A 114 9.01 17.33 0.84
C MET A 114 9.80 18.60 0.51
N VAL A 115 9.13 19.73 0.33
CA VAL A 115 9.78 21.03 0.08
C VAL A 115 10.63 21.46 1.27
N ARG A 116 10.08 21.40 2.51
CA ARG A 116 10.81 21.78 3.73
C ARG A 116 12.09 20.96 3.93
N HIS A 117 12.07 19.70 3.50
CA HIS A 117 13.20 18.76 3.69
C HIS A 117 14.02 18.53 2.42
N ASN A 118 13.85 19.33 1.38
CA ASN A 118 14.56 19.26 0.09
C ASN A 118 14.46 17.85 -0.57
N ILE A 119 13.31 17.21 -0.45
CA ILE A 119 13.04 15.90 -1.06
C ILE A 119 12.53 16.12 -2.49
N PRO A 120 13.16 15.48 -3.51
CA PRO A 120 12.74 15.65 -4.91
C PRO A 120 11.31 15.21 -5.16
N THR A 121 10.49 16.08 -5.70
CA THR A 121 9.10 15.81 -6.10
C THR A 121 8.69 16.72 -7.24
N ALA A 122 7.54 16.45 -7.88
CA ALA A 122 6.95 17.28 -8.91
C ALA A 122 6.66 18.69 -8.39
N LYS A 123 6.84 19.72 -9.21
CA LYS A 123 6.35 21.07 -8.93
C LYS A 123 4.85 21.05 -8.77
N TYR A 124 4.32 21.82 -7.84
CA TYR A 124 2.91 21.77 -7.52
C TYR A 124 2.37 23.14 -7.03
N ALA A 125 1.06 23.26 -7.04
CA ALA A 125 0.33 24.29 -6.31
C ALA A 125 -1.02 23.72 -5.85
N SER A 126 -1.53 24.24 -4.73
CA SER A 126 -2.78 23.80 -4.13
C SER A 126 -3.86 24.85 -4.26
N PHE A 127 -5.09 24.42 -4.52
CA PHE A 127 -6.23 25.30 -4.74
C PHE A 127 -7.47 24.79 -4.01
N THR A 128 -8.32 25.72 -3.57
CA THR A 128 -9.62 25.46 -2.95
C THR A 128 -10.73 26.01 -3.83
N LYS A 129 -11.99 25.83 -3.40
CA LYS A 129 -13.14 26.40 -4.10
C LYS A 129 -13.03 27.91 -4.28
N GLU A 130 -12.48 28.61 -3.28
CA GLU A 130 -12.30 30.06 -3.27
C GLU A 130 -11.23 30.53 -4.25
N THR A 131 -10.25 29.68 -4.56
CA THR A 131 -9.11 29.98 -5.44
C THR A 131 -9.14 29.20 -6.75
N VAL A 132 -10.30 28.69 -7.16
CA VAL A 132 -10.45 27.87 -8.37
C VAL A 132 -10.05 28.57 -9.67
N GLU A 133 -10.32 29.88 -9.78
CA GLU A 133 -9.92 30.66 -10.97
C GLU A 133 -8.41 30.92 -11.02
N GLU A 134 -7.75 31.06 -9.87
CA GLU A 134 -6.29 31.07 -9.77
C GLU A 134 -5.70 29.73 -10.20
N GLY A 135 -6.35 28.64 -9.82
CA GLY A 135 -5.99 27.27 -10.26
C GLY A 135 -6.12 27.09 -11.77
N CYS A 136 -7.18 27.63 -12.38
CA CYS A 136 -7.35 27.64 -13.84
C CYS A 136 -6.25 28.47 -14.54
N ALA A 137 -5.87 29.61 -13.96
CA ALA A 137 -4.77 30.42 -14.47
C ALA A 137 -3.43 29.69 -14.32
N PHE A 138 -3.19 29.01 -13.20
CA PHE A 138 -1.98 28.22 -12.97
C PHE A 138 -1.85 27.10 -14.01
N LEU A 139 -2.93 26.35 -14.31
CA LEU A 139 -2.94 25.34 -15.38
C LEU A 139 -2.50 25.92 -16.72
N SER A 140 -2.88 27.16 -17.03
CA SER A 140 -2.49 27.82 -18.29
C SER A 140 -0.98 28.13 -18.36
N THR A 141 -0.26 28.09 -17.26
CA THR A 141 1.21 28.28 -17.21
C THR A 141 1.96 26.95 -17.35
N MET A 142 1.27 25.81 -17.27
CA MET A 142 1.85 24.48 -17.30
C MET A 142 1.85 23.89 -18.73
N LYS A 143 2.55 22.77 -18.89
CA LYS A 143 2.51 21.94 -20.10
C LYS A 143 1.73 20.66 -19.82
N ALA A 144 0.97 20.23 -20.81
CA ALA A 144 0.30 18.92 -20.77
C ALA A 144 1.33 17.77 -20.67
N PRO A 145 0.96 16.66 -20.07
CA PRO A 145 -0.30 16.36 -19.38
C PRO A 145 -0.47 17.12 -18.07
N TYR A 146 -1.72 17.46 -17.72
CA TYR A 146 -2.08 18.14 -16.46
C TYR A 146 -2.48 17.12 -15.40
N VAL A 147 -1.88 17.16 -14.21
CA VAL A 147 -2.14 16.24 -13.11
C VAL A 147 -2.89 16.96 -12.00
N LEU A 148 -4.13 16.52 -11.75
CA LEU A 148 -5.00 17.04 -10.71
C LEU A 148 -5.22 15.94 -9.66
N LYS A 149 -4.96 16.25 -8.38
CA LYS A 149 -5.11 15.28 -7.29
C LYS A 149 -6.01 15.85 -6.20
N ALA A 150 -7.11 15.16 -5.87
CA ALA A 150 -7.88 15.48 -4.66
C ALA A 150 -6.99 15.26 -3.43
N ASP A 151 -7.01 16.21 -2.48
CA ASP A 151 -6.07 16.24 -1.36
C ASP A 151 -6.28 15.08 -0.38
N GLY A 152 -7.52 14.72 -0.07
CA GLY A 152 -7.85 13.66 0.88
C GLY A 152 -7.77 12.24 0.30
N LEU A 153 -8.08 11.26 1.16
CA LEU A 153 -8.21 9.85 0.75
C LEU A 153 -9.35 9.68 -0.26
N ALA A 154 -9.06 9.14 -1.42
CA ALA A 154 -10.02 8.92 -2.49
C ALA A 154 -9.91 7.51 -3.11
N ALA A 155 -9.39 6.53 -2.36
CA ALA A 155 -9.26 5.12 -2.76
C ALA A 155 -8.64 4.92 -4.16
N GLY A 156 -7.59 5.70 -4.48
CA GLY A 156 -6.90 5.65 -5.78
C GLY A 156 -7.65 6.35 -6.94
N LYS A 157 -8.86 6.88 -6.70
CA LYS A 157 -9.68 7.52 -7.75
C LYS A 157 -9.52 9.05 -7.81
N GLY A 158 -8.84 9.65 -6.84
CA GLY A 158 -8.68 11.10 -6.71
C GLY A 158 -7.62 11.73 -7.62
N VAL A 159 -6.99 10.97 -8.52
CA VAL A 159 -5.97 11.46 -9.46
C VAL A 159 -6.52 11.43 -10.88
N VAL A 160 -6.47 12.57 -11.55
CA VAL A 160 -6.91 12.75 -12.94
C VAL A 160 -5.77 13.35 -13.75
N ILE A 161 -5.47 12.75 -14.90
CA ILE A 161 -4.44 13.20 -15.83
C ILE A 161 -5.10 13.53 -17.17
N LEU A 162 -4.91 14.74 -17.67
CA LEU A 162 -5.60 15.27 -18.84
C LEU A 162 -4.60 15.93 -19.81
N GLU A 163 -4.82 15.73 -21.10
CA GLU A 163 -3.99 16.29 -22.15
C GLU A 163 -4.45 17.68 -22.63
N ASP A 164 -5.75 17.98 -22.48
CA ASP A 164 -6.33 19.24 -22.92
C ASP A 164 -6.49 20.22 -21.76
N LEU A 165 -6.10 21.49 -21.99
CA LEU A 165 -6.18 22.53 -20.97
C LEU A 165 -7.62 22.86 -20.55
N HIS A 166 -8.55 22.94 -21.53
CA HIS A 166 -9.93 23.26 -21.21
C HIS A 166 -10.61 22.14 -20.43
N GLU A 167 -10.29 20.89 -20.76
CA GLU A 167 -10.75 19.73 -19.98
C GLU A 167 -10.17 19.75 -18.56
N ALA A 168 -8.89 20.08 -18.41
CA ALA A 168 -8.25 20.19 -17.10
C ALA A 168 -8.87 21.29 -16.22
N GLN A 169 -9.14 22.45 -16.80
CA GLN A 169 -9.83 23.55 -16.11
C GLN A 169 -11.29 23.19 -15.73
N ALA A 170 -12.02 22.51 -16.63
CA ALA A 170 -13.36 22.01 -16.35
C ALA A 170 -13.35 20.98 -15.23
N GLU A 171 -12.38 20.07 -15.24
CA GLU A 171 -12.25 19.05 -14.21
C GLU A 171 -11.87 19.66 -12.85
N LEU A 172 -10.99 20.67 -12.81
CA LEU A 172 -10.68 21.39 -11.58
C LEU A 172 -11.92 21.99 -10.94
N ARG A 173 -12.80 22.62 -11.76
CA ARG A 173 -14.08 23.15 -11.28
C ARG A 173 -15.01 22.05 -10.78
N ARG A 174 -15.11 20.93 -11.48
CA ARG A 174 -15.91 19.77 -11.02
C ARG A 174 -15.40 19.23 -9.68
N MET A 175 -14.09 19.11 -9.53
CA MET A 175 -13.49 18.64 -8.28
C MET A 175 -13.78 19.58 -7.12
N LEU A 176 -13.50 20.89 -7.28
CA LEU A 176 -13.56 21.88 -6.18
C LEU A 176 -14.96 22.42 -5.92
N VAL A 177 -15.75 22.72 -6.96
CA VAL A 177 -17.05 23.37 -6.82
C VAL A 177 -18.18 22.35 -6.65
N GLU A 178 -18.15 21.25 -7.43
CA GLU A 178 -19.17 20.20 -7.37
C GLU A 178 -18.81 19.09 -6.37
N ALA A 179 -17.67 19.19 -5.69
CA ALA A 179 -17.18 18.23 -4.70
C ALA A 179 -17.18 16.77 -5.21
N LYS A 180 -16.69 16.54 -6.43
CA LYS A 180 -16.70 15.24 -7.12
C LYS A 180 -16.24 14.06 -6.26
N PHE A 181 -15.30 14.26 -5.34
CA PHE A 181 -14.80 13.25 -4.41
C PHE A 181 -15.19 13.55 -2.94
N GLY A 182 -16.31 14.24 -2.73
CA GLY A 182 -16.79 14.60 -1.39
C GLY A 182 -15.77 15.47 -0.62
N GLN A 183 -15.54 15.14 0.65
CA GLN A 183 -14.60 15.90 1.50
C GLN A 183 -13.16 15.91 0.97
N ALA A 184 -12.73 14.89 0.23
CA ALA A 184 -11.41 14.86 -0.38
C ALA A 184 -11.22 15.96 -1.45
N SER A 185 -12.31 16.50 -1.99
CA SER A 185 -12.31 17.60 -2.99
C SER A 185 -12.34 19.01 -2.39
N THR A 186 -12.21 19.18 -1.09
CA THR A 186 -12.12 20.52 -0.49
C THR A 186 -10.88 21.27 -0.95
N LYS A 187 -9.88 20.53 -1.37
CA LYS A 187 -8.63 21.02 -1.94
C LYS A 187 -8.16 20.12 -3.08
N VAL A 188 -7.54 20.71 -4.09
CA VAL A 188 -6.89 20.00 -5.20
C VAL A 188 -5.44 20.45 -5.31
N VAL A 189 -4.54 19.49 -5.40
CA VAL A 189 -3.13 19.71 -5.70
C VAL A 189 -2.95 19.51 -7.21
N ILE A 190 -2.47 20.52 -7.90
CA ILE A 190 -2.09 20.46 -9.31
C ILE A 190 -0.58 20.24 -9.37
N GLU A 191 -0.14 19.24 -10.12
CA GLU A 191 1.27 18.87 -10.25
C GLU A 191 1.73 18.87 -11.71
N GLU A 192 3.02 19.12 -11.93
CA GLU A 192 3.64 18.81 -13.22
C GLU A 192 3.65 17.30 -13.45
N PHE A 193 3.49 16.91 -14.70
CA PHE A 193 3.59 15.50 -15.08
C PHE A 193 5.05 15.07 -15.15
N LEU A 194 5.42 14.09 -14.35
CA LEU A 194 6.74 13.45 -14.42
C LEU A 194 6.69 12.25 -15.35
N LYS A 195 7.57 12.24 -16.36
CA LYS A 195 7.66 11.14 -17.31
C LYS A 195 8.82 10.22 -16.94
N GLY A 196 8.52 8.98 -16.59
CA GLY A 196 9.53 8.02 -16.16
C GLY A 196 8.93 6.66 -15.87
N ILE A 197 9.67 5.84 -15.12
CA ILE A 197 9.25 4.50 -14.73
C ILE A 197 9.02 4.50 -13.22
N GLU A 198 7.82 4.07 -12.80
CA GLU A 198 7.43 4.02 -11.40
C GLU A 198 8.03 2.82 -10.68
N LEU A 199 8.30 3.00 -9.40
CA LEU A 199 8.64 1.93 -8.46
C LEU A 199 8.20 2.30 -7.05
N SER A 200 8.06 1.29 -6.20
CA SER A 200 7.71 1.42 -4.79
C SER A 200 8.93 1.11 -3.92
N CYS A 201 9.28 2.03 -3.03
CA CYS A 201 10.29 1.85 -1.99
C CYS A 201 9.61 1.79 -0.64
N PHE A 202 9.92 0.77 0.15
CA PHE A 202 9.33 0.56 1.48
C PHE A 202 10.40 0.72 2.54
N VAL A 203 10.07 1.44 3.59
CA VAL A 203 10.95 1.72 4.72
C VAL A 203 10.23 1.34 6.00
N LEU A 204 10.85 0.51 6.83
CA LEU A 204 10.44 0.27 8.21
C LEU A 204 11.23 1.21 9.10
N THR A 205 10.57 2.00 9.96
CA THR A 205 11.23 3.01 10.79
C THR A 205 10.59 3.15 12.18
N ASP A 206 11.40 3.53 13.14
CA ASP A 206 10.96 3.98 14.47
C ASP A 206 10.93 5.52 14.61
N GLY A 207 11.17 6.23 13.49
CA GLY A 207 11.26 7.67 13.42
C GLY A 207 12.68 8.23 13.60
N VAL A 208 13.65 7.37 13.89
CA VAL A 208 15.08 7.71 14.05
C VAL A 208 15.93 6.82 13.15
N ASP A 209 15.82 5.52 13.36
CA ASP A 209 16.48 4.50 12.55
C ASP A 209 15.52 3.93 11.49
N TYR A 210 16.06 3.27 10.48
CA TYR A 210 15.26 2.65 9.42
C TYR A 210 15.93 1.42 8.82
N LYS A 211 15.09 0.60 8.15
CA LYS A 211 15.48 -0.48 7.25
C LYS A 211 14.75 -0.31 5.92
N ILE A 212 15.49 -0.30 4.81
CA ILE A 212 14.90 -0.33 3.47
C ILE A 212 14.56 -1.77 3.13
N LEU A 213 13.28 -2.01 2.83
CA LEU A 213 12.74 -3.31 2.44
C LEU A 213 12.90 -3.52 0.93
N PRO A 214 12.67 -4.75 0.40
CA PRO A 214 12.69 -4.98 -1.04
C PRO A 214 11.78 -4.01 -1.81
N THR A 215 12.30 -3.46 -2.91
CA THR A 215 11.49 -2.63 -3.83
C THR A 215 10.49 -3.47 -4.59
N ALA A 216 9.41 -2.84 -5.04
CA ALA A 216 8.45 -3.46 -5.92
C ALA A 216 7.99 -2.51 -7.02
N LYS A 217 7.41 -3.05 -8.08
CA LYS A 217 6.65 -2.30 -9.08
C LYS A 217 5.26 -2.90 -9.17
N ASP A 218 4.24 -2.07 -9.01
CA ASP A 218 2.83 -2.45 -9.18
C ASP A 218 2.31 -2.12 -10.59
N TYR A 219 1.14 -2.67 -10.92
CA TYR A 219 0.44 -2.48 -12.18
C TYR A 219 -0.97 -2.00 -11.90
N LYS A 220 -1.20 -0.69 -12.02
CA LYS A 220 -2.43 -0.02 -11.52
C LYS A 220 -3.61 -0.11 -12.49
N ARG A 221 -3.36 -0.23 -13.81
CA ARG A 221 -4.43 -0.24 -14.80
C ARG A 221 -5.09 -1.61 -14.91
N ILE A 222 -6.41 -1.62 -15.13
CA ILE A 222 -7.18 -2.85 -15.27
C ILE A 222 -6.82 -3.65 -16.52
N GLY A 223 -6.53 -2.97 -17.63
CA GLY A 223 -6.26 -3.58 -18.92
C GLY A 223 -4.79 -3.82 -19.18
N GLU A 224 -4.51 -4.78 -20.07
CA GLU A 224 -3.17 -5.04 -20.57
C GLU A 224 -2.56 -3.80 -21.25
N ALA A 225 -1.23 -3.72 -21.31
CA ALA A 225 -0.48 -2.55 -21.79
C ALA A 225 -0.86 -1.23 -21.08
N ASP A 226 -1.18 -1.35 -19.78
CA ASP A 226 -1.58 -0.22 -18.91
C ASP A 226 -2.73 0.63 -19.47
N THR A 227 -3.76 -0.04 -19.96
CA THR A 227 -4.98 0.58 -20.48
C THR A 227 -6.15 0.51 -19.51
N GLY A 228 -7.17 1.30 -19.76
CA GLY A 228 -8.40 1.31 -18.96
C GLY A 228 -8.29 2.08 -17.65
N LEU A 229 -9.18 1.77 -16.71
CA LEU A 229 -9.30 2.47 -15.44
C LEU A 229 -8.20 2.10 -14.45
N ASN A 230 -7.89 3.02 -13.54
CA ASN A 230 -7.07 2.75 -12.37
C ASN A 230 -7.77 1.78 -11.41
N THR A 231 -7.00 0.91 -10.81
CA THR A 231 -7.43 -0.08 -9.80
C THR A 231 -6.61 0.07 -8.52
N GLY A 232 -6.83 -0.79 -7.55
CA GLY A 232 -5.95 -0.94 -6.39
C GLY A 232 -4.61 -1.62 -6.69
N GLY A 233 -4.45 -2.18 -7.91
CA GLY A 233 -3.28 -2.94 -8.35
C GLY A 233 -3.67 -4.31 -8.89
N MET A 234 -3.18 -4.64 -10.10
CA MET A 234 -3.46 -5.89 -10.81
C MET A 234 -2.32 -6.90 -10.70
N GLY A 235 -1.23 -6.51 -10.11
CA GLY A 235 -0.06 -7.33 -9.88
C GLY A 235 1.14 -6.52 -9.43
N ALA A 236 2.20 -7.21 -9.03
CA ALA A 236 3.47 -6.58 -8.66
C ALA A 236 4.66 -7.52 -8.92
N VAL A 237 5.84 -6.93 -9.03
CA VAL A 237 7.13 -7.61 -9.22
C VAL A 237 8.13 -7.06 -8.21
N SER A 238 8.93 -7.92 -7.58
CA SER A 238 10.02 -7.58 -6.66
C SER A 238 11.20 -8.54 -6.83
N PRO A 239 12.47 -8.08 -6.90
CA PRO A 239 12.88 -6.68 -6.93
C PRO A 239 12.59 -6.05 -8.28
N VAL A 240 12.74 -4.73 -8.36
CA VAL A 240 12.62 -3.99 -9.62
C VAL A 240 13.97 -4.02 -10.33
N PRO A 241 14.08 -4.57 -11.56
CA PRO A 241 15.38 -4.79 -12.21
C PRO A 241 16.22 -3.53 -12.44
N PHE A 242 15.57 -2.39 -12.71
CA PHE A 242 16.26 -1.13 -12.93
C PHE A 242 16.64 -0.36 -11.64
N ALA A 243 16.26 -0.87 -10.48
CA ALA A 243 16.63 -0.32 -9.17
C ALA A 243 17.96 -0.93 -8.70
N ASP A 244 19.03 -0.66 -9.45
CA ASP A 244 20.38 -1.09 -9.13
C ASP A 244 20.95 -0.41 -7.88
N ALA A 245 22.10 -0.86 -7.40
CA ALA A 245 22.72 -0.35 -6.18
C ALA A 245 22.97 1.18 -6.24
N ALA A 246 23.38 1.71 -7.40
CA ALA A 246 23.66 3.13 -7.57
C ALA A 246 22.37 3.96 -7.49
N PHE A 247 21.29 3.48 -8.09
CA PHE A 247 19.99 4.14 -8.03
C PHE A 247 19.38 4.04 -6.61
N MET A 248 19.51 2.90 -5.95
CA MET A 248 19.08 2.72 -4.56
C MET A 248 19.84 3.63 -3.60
N GLN A 249 21.14 3.85 -3.83
CA GLN A 249 21.91 4.84 -3.05
C GLN A 249 21.36 6.25 -3.21
N LYS A 250 21.00 6.67 -4.43
CA LYS A 250 20.35 7.98 -4.66
C LYS A 250 19.02 8.09 -3.92
N ILE A 251 18.19 7.03 -3.95
CA ILE A 251 16.91 6.98 -3.23
C ILE A 251 17.17 7.15 -1.73
N GLU A 252 18.13 6.41 -1.18
CA GLU A 252 18.45 6.49 0.25
C GLU A 252 18.93 7.89 0.65
N GLU A 253 19.90 8.44 -0.08
CA GLU A 253 20.53 9.72 0.28
C GLU A 253 19.62 10.92 0.07
N ARG A 254 18.83 10.92 -1.01
CA ARG A 254 18.04 12.10 -1.41
C ARG A 254 16.59 12.06 -0.95
N ILE A 255 16.09 10.87 -0.56
CA ILE A 255 14.67 10.69 -0.23
C ILE A 255 14.51 10.04 1.15
N VAL A 256 15.04 8.84 1.38
CA VAL A 256 14.80 8.10 2.63
C VAL A 256 15.37 8.84 3.83
N LYS A 257 16.67 9.15 3.82
CA LYS A 257 17.34 9.89 4.91
C LYS A 257 16.68 11.25 5.19
N PRO A 258 16.43 12.11 4.17
CA PRO A 258 15.71 13.36 4.41
C PRO A 258 14.30 13.18 4.94
N THR A 259 13.58 12.11 4.52
CA THR A 259 12.24 11.79 5.05
C THR A 259 12.33 11.46 6.55
N ILE A 260 13.21 10.54 6.96
CA ILE A 260 13.34 10.14 8.37
C ILE A 260 13.82 11.33 9.23
N ASN A 261 14.83 12.08 8.75
CA ASN A 261 15.31 13.27 9.43
C ASN A 261 14.21 14.35 9.56
N GLY A 262 13.36 14.46 8.54
CA GLY A 262 12.20 15.36 8.54
C GLY A 262 11.19 14.96 9.61
N LEU A 263 10.81 13.70 9.68
CA LEU A 263 9.92 13.18 10.72
C LEU A 263 10.47 13.50 12.13
N GLN A 264 11.75 13.22 12.35
CA GLN A 264 12.40 13.48 13.63
C GLN A 264 12.45 14.98 13.96
N SER A 265 12.85 15.83 13.02
CA SER A 265 12.99 17.28 13.23
C SER A 265 11.66 17.99 13.47
N GLU A 266 10.57 17.49 12.90
CA GLU A 266 9.23 18.01 13.13
C GLU A 266 8.52 17.35 14.34
N GLY A 267 9.19 16.43 15.06
CA GLY A 267 8.65 15.75 16.22
C GLY A 267 7.48 14.81 15.88
N ILE A 268 7.43 14.30 14.66
CA ILE A 268 6.39 13.38 14.19
C ILE A 268 6.72 11.97 14.69
N VAL A 269 5.88 11.45 15.58
CA VAL A 269 6.02 10.08 16.09
C VAL A 269 5.65 9.09 15.00
N TYR A 270 6.61 8.22 14.68
CA TYR A 270 6.45 7.26 13.60
C TYR A 270 7.04 5.89 13.98
N LYS A 271 6.23 4.83 14.02
CA LYS A 271 6.67 3.46 14.33
C LYS A 271 5.98 2.48 13.38
N GLY A 272 6.55 2.31 12.20
CA GLY A 272 5.92 1.48 11.17
C GLY A 272 6.52 1.69 9.79
N PHE A 273 5.69 1.57 8.77
CA PHE A 273 6.11 1.61 7.37
C PHE A 273 5.90 2.98 6.74
N VAL A 274 6.88 3.41 5.95
CA VAL A 274 6.74 4.49 4.98
C VAL A 274 6.85 3.84 3.60
N PHE A 275 5.77 3.86 2.85
CA PHE A 275 5.77 3.48 1.44
C PHE A 275 5.94 4.75 0.60
N ILE A 276 7.02 4.81 -0.13
CA ILE A 276 7.39 5.94 -0.98
C ILE A 276 7.15 5.52 -2.43
N GLY A 277 6.10 6.07 -3.05
CA GLY A 277 5.86 5.96 -4.48
C GLY A 277 6.86 6.83 -5.23
N LEU A 278 7.69 6.22 -6.06
CA LEU A 278 8.79 6.86 -6.77
C LEU A 278 8.61 6.77 -8.27
N ILE A 279 9.20 7.73 -8.98
CA ILE A 279 9.40 7.69 -10.42
C ILE A 279 10.86 8.02 -10.75
N LYS A 280 11.45 7.20 -11.62
CA LYS A 280 12.80 7.42 -12.18
C LYS A 280 12.70 8.27 -13.43
N VAL A 281 13.16 9.51 -13.34
CA VAL A 281 13.18 10.48 -14.44
C VAL A 281 14.64 10.76 -14.81
N GLU A 282 15.06 10.42 -16.02
CA GLU A 282 16.45 10.64 -16.50
C GLU A 282 17.54 10.16 -15.52
N GLY A 283 17.29 9.04 -14.85
CA GLY A 283 18.21 8.43 -13.89
C GLY A 283 18.16 8.99 -12.47
N GLU A 284 17.25 9.94 -12.21
CA GLU A 284 17.08 10.56 -10.89
C GLU A 284 15.73 10.16 -10.25
N PRO A 285 15.69 9.89 -8.91
CA PRO A 285 14.46 9.54 -8.22
C PRO A 285 13.67 10.79 -7.82
N TYR A 286 12.36 10.73 -8.04
CA TYR A 286 11.39 11.72 -7.57
C TYR A 286 10.27 11.04 -6.80
N VAL A 287 9.78 11.67 -5.73
CA VAL A 287 8.63 11.18 -4.97
C VAL A 287 7.33 11.58 -5.67
N ILE A 288 6.48 10.60 -5.94
CA ILE A 288 5.11 10.81 -6.43
C ILE A 288 4.18 11.06 -5.24
N GLU A 289 4.26 10.17 -4.21
CA GLU A 289 3.41 10.20 -3.02
C GLU A 289 4.04 9.40 -1.88
N TYR A 290 3.56 9.69 -0.66
CA TYR A 290 3.76 8.84 0.51
C TYR A 290 2.49 8.06 0.83
N ASN A 291 2.69 6.81 1.29
CA ASN A 291 1.68 6.05 1.99
C ASN A 291 2.27 5.60 3.34
N VAL A 292 1.46 5.63 4.39
CA VAL A 292 1.94 5.42 5.77
C VAL A 292 1.75 3.98 6.26
N ARG A 293 1.69 3.07 5.32
CA ARG A 293 1.49 1.63 5.48
C ARG A 293 2.11 0.91 4.29
N MET A 294 2.13 -0.41 4.33
CA MET A 294 2.54 -1.20 3.17
C MET A 294 1.50 -1.15 2.05
N GLY A 295 1.94 -1.36 0.80
CA GLY A 295 1.07 -1.41 -0.37
C GLY A 295 0.29 -2.72 -0.50
N ASP A 296 -0.70 -2.72 -1.37
CA ASP A 296 -1.49 -3.88 -1.78
C ASP A 296 -1.73 -3.76 -3.29
N PRO A 297 -1.06 -4.57 -4.17
CA PRO A 297 -0.50 -5.88 -3.87
C PRO A 297 1.03 -5.96 -3.65
N GLU A 298 1.72 -4.88 -3.32
CA GLU A 298 3.18 -4.94 -3.17
C GLU A 298 3.62 -5.76 -1.95
N THR A 299 2.85 -5.77 -0.88
CA THR A 299 3.14 -6.58 0.32
C THR A 299 3.25 -8.05 -0.02
N GLU A 300 2.42 -8.52 -0.95
CA GLU A 300 2.35 -9.91 -1.40
C GLU A 300 3.62 -10.37 -2.14
N VAL A 301 4.47 -9.44 -2.59
CA VAL A 301 5.78 -9.76 -3.19
C VAL A 301 6.96 -9.35 -2.32
N VAL A 302 6.78 -8.38 -1.42
CA VAL A 302 7.84 -7.90 -0.53
C VAL A 302 8.05 -8.84 0.65
N LEU A 303 6.98 -9.20 1.37
CA LEU A 303 7.08 -10.04 2.56
C LEU A 303 7.64 -11.45 2.29
N PRO A 304 7.26 -12.16 1.20
CA PRO A 304 7.85 -13.46 0.89
C PRO A 304 9.36 -13.42 0.68
N ARG A 305 9.90 -12.26 0.29
CA ARG A 305 11.33 -12.07 0.08
C ARG A 305 12.10 -11.74 1.37
N ILE A 306 11.42 -11.36 2.44
CA ILE A 306 12.04 -11.10 3.73
C ILE A 306 12.17 -12.44 4.48
N GLU A 307 13.41 -12.93 4.69
CA GLU A 307 13.66 -14.15 5.45
C GLU A 307 13.63 -13.91 6.97
N SER A 308 13.99 -12.70 7.41
CA SER A 308 13.95 -12.33 8.82
C SER A 308 12.55 -12.45 9.41
N ASP A 309 12.50 -12.82 10.70
CA ASP A 309 11.26 -12.80 11.48
C ASP A 309 10.81 -11.35 11.70
N LEU A 310 9.54 -11.06 11.37
CA LEU A 310 8.99 -9.71 11.52
C LEU A 310 8.73 -9.33 12.98
N VAL A 311 8.48 -10.29 13.89
CA VAL A 311 8.14 -9.96 15.28
C VAL A 311 9.30 -9.25 15.98
N PRO A 312 10.56 -9.76 15.97
CA PRO A 312 11.70 -9.02 16.51
C PRO A 312 11.93 -7.67 15.82
N LEU A 313 11.74 -7.59 14.49
CA LEU A 313 11.85 -6.32 13.76
C LEU A 313 10.83 -5.29 14.25
N PHE A 314 9.59 -5.69 14.49
CA PHE A 314 8.55 -4.81 15.01
C PHE A 314 8.79 -4.40 16.46
N GLN A 315 9.25 -5.34 17.31
CA GLN A 315 9.65 -5.03 18.68
C GLN A 315 10.79 -4.00 18.73
N SER A 316 11.71 -4.05 17.76
CA SER A 316 12.86 -3.13 17.70
C SER A 316 12.45 -1.67 17.46
N LEU A 317 11.25 -1.41 16.92
CA LEU A 317 10.70 -0.06 16.78
C LEU A 317 10.38 0.59 18.15
N TYR A 318 10.25 -0.22 19.19
CA TYR A 318 9.86 0.23 20.53
C TYR A 318 10.99 0.23 21.54
N ASN A 319 12.03 -0.56 21.32
CA ASN A 319 13.16 -0.69 22.24
C ASN A 319 14.44 0.01 21.72
N GLY A 320 14.37 0.73 20.58
CA GLY A 320 15.50 1.50 20.04
C GLY A 320 16.64 0.62 19.49
N THR A 321 16.35 -0.60 19.06
CA THR A 321 17.36 -1.54 18.54
C THR A 321 17.22 -1.79 17.03
N LEU A 322 16.43 -1.00 16.30
CA LEU A 322 16.17 -1.21 14.88
C LEU A 322 17.47 -1.17 14.05
N ALA A 323 18.37 -0.24 14.34
CA ALA A 323 19.65 -0.14 13.64
C ALA A 323 20.48 -1.44 13.71
N ALA A 324 20.43 -2.12 14.87
CA ALA A 324 21.17 -3.36 15.12
C ALA A 324 20.50 -4.61 14.53
N GLN A 325 19.23 -4.53 14.09
CA GLN A 325 18.57 -5.69 13.48
C GLN A 325 19.16 -6.01 12.11
N GLU A 326 19.34 -7.29 11.84
CA GLU A 326 19.69 -7.77 10.51
C GLU A 326 18.39 -7.99 9.69
N LEU A 327 18.35 -7.46 8.48
CA LEU A 327 17.29 -7.72 7.52
C LEU A 327 17.80 -8.65 6.43
N LYS A 328 17.45 -9.93 6.50
CA LYS A 328 17.79 -10.93 5.49
C LYS A 328 16.74 -10.97 4.41
N ILE A 329 17.18 -10.89 3.17
CA ILE A 329 16.34 -10.87 1.97
C ILE A 329 16.80 -11.98 1.04
N THR A 330 15.87 -12.84 0.59
CA THR A 330 16.19 -13.87 -0.40
C THR A 330 16.62 -13.24 -1.73
N PRO A 331 17.59 -13.83 -2.43
CA PRO A 331 17.96 -13.40 -3.78
C PRO A 331 16.88 -13.69 -4.83
N GLU A 332 15.91 -14.56 -4.54
CA GLU A 332 14.82 -14.87 -5.46
C GLU A 332 13.94 -13.65 -5.74
N SER A 333 13.41 -13.60 -6.95
CA SER A 333 12.36 -12.66 -7.33
C SER A 333 10.98 -13.18 -6.90
N ALA A 334 10.11 -12.26 -6.54
CA ALA A 334 8.70 -12.54 -6.28
C ALA A 334 7.82 -11.81 -7.30
N THR A 335 6.76 -12.46 -7.73
CA THR A 335 5.72 -11.84 -8.56
C THR A 335 4.35 -12.22 -8.02
N THR A 336 3.42 -11.29 -8.11
CA THR A 336 2.02 -11.56 -7.83
C THR A 336 1.14 -11.13 -9.00
N VAL A 337 0.11 -11.92 -9.28
CA VAL A 337 -0.93 -11.61 -10.27
C VAL A 337 -2.27 -11.63 -9.55
N VAL A 338 -3.01 -10.53 -9.66
CA VAL A 338 -4.28 -10.37 -8.96
C VAL A 338 -5.43 -10.84 -9.85
N MET A 339 -6.24 -11.75 -9.32
CA MET A 339 -7.50 -12.19 -9.91
C MET A 339 -8.63 -11.32 -9.37
N VAL A 340 -9.44 -10.76 -10.25
CA VAL A 340 -10.50 -9.81 -9.92
C VAL A 340 -11.87 -10.31 -10.38
N SER A 341 -12.93 -9.81 -9.73
CA SER A 341 -14.32 -10.03 -10.16
C SER A 341 -14.60 -9.33 -11.48
N GLY A 342 -15.41 -9.95 -12.35
CA GLY A 342 -15.84 -9.34 -13.60
C GLY A 342 -16.59 -8.03 -13.38
N GLY A 343 -16.19 -7.00 -14.12
CA GLY A 343 -16.69 -5.63 -13.96
C GLY A 343 -15.82 -4.72 -13.11
N TYR A 344 -14.92 -5.27 -12.25
CA TYR A 344 -13.99 -4.45 -11.46
C TYR A 344 -13.09 -3.58 -12.38
N PRO A 345 -12.79 -2.30 -12.05
CA PRO A 345 -13.04 -1.58 -10.78
C PRO A 345 -14.39 -0.83 -10.71
N GLU A 346 -15.29 -1.06 -11.63
CA GLU A 346 -16.65 -0.53 -11.62
C GLU A 346 -17.57 -1.46 -10.83
N GLU A 347 -18.84 -1.61 -11.27
CA GLU A 347 -19.78 -2.52 -10.60
C GLU A 347 -19.44 -3.99 -10.88
N TYR A 348 -19.44 -4.81 -9.85
CA TYR A 348 -19.19 -6.24 -9.93
C TYR A 348 -20.08 -7.04 -8.98
N GLU A 349 -20.39 -8.27 -9.37
CA GLU A 349 -21.14 -9.20 -8.55
C GLU A 349 -20.24 -9.91 -7.52
N LYS A 350 -20.82 -10.20 -6.36
CA LYS A 350 -20.21 -10.98 -5.28
C LYS A 350 -20.88 -12.34 -5.13
N GLY A 351 -20.32 -13.23 -4.31
CA GLY A 351 -20.91 -14.53 -3.99
C GLY A 351 -20.68 -15.61 -5.03
N LYS A 352 -19.76 -15.41 -5.98
CA LYS A 352 -19.35 -16.45 -6.93
C LYS A 352 -18.47 -17.47 -6.24
N VAL A 353 -18.74 -18.77 -6.45
CA VAL A 353 -17.97 -19.86 -5.84
C VAL A 353 -16.56 -19.90 -6.44
N ILE A 354 -15.55 -19.95 -5.57
CA ILE A 354 -14.14 -20.09 -5.94
C ILE A 354 -13.73 -21.54 -5.72
N THR A 355 -13.12 -22.14 -6.72
CA THR A 355 -12.61 -23.54 -6.67
C THR A 355 -11.17 -23.61 -7.16
N GLY A 356 -10.46 -24.67 -6.80
CA GLY A 356 -9.12 -24.98 -7.29
C GLY A 356 -7.97 -24.36 -6.50
N THR A 357 -8.25 -23.53 -5.50
CA THR A 357 -7.19 -22.96 -4.64
C THR A 357 -6.39 -24.03 -3.90
N GLU A 358 -7.05 -25.12 -3.52
CA GLU A 358 -6.45 -26.29 -2.87
C GLU A 358 -5.50 -27.10 -3.77
N SER A 359 -5.58 -26.91 -5.09
CA SER A 359 -4.73 -27.57 -6.08
C SER A 359 -3.45 -26.79 -6.38
N VAL A 360 -3.29 -25.62 -5.79
CA VAL A 360 -2.10 -24.76 -5.98
C VAL A 360 -1.03 -25.17 -4.98
N THR A 361 0.11 -25.62 -5.49
CA THR A 361 1.26 -26.09 -4.69
C THR A 361 2.53 -25.26 -4.86
N ASP A 362 2.68 -24.59 -6.01
CA ASP A 362 3.92 -23.91 -6.40
C ASP A 362 3.85 -22.38 -6.20
N SER A 363 2.74 -21.91 -5.61
CA SER A 363 2.48 -20.50 -5.37
C SER A 363 1.77 -20.29 -4.03
N MET A 364 1.94 -19.13 -3.46
CA MET A 364 1.14 -18.63 -2.34
C MET A 364 -0.16 -18.03 -2.89
N VAL A 365 -1.29 -18.42 -2.31
CA VAL A 365 -2.60 -17.86 -2.64
C VAL A 365 -3.00 -16.91 -1.52
N TYR A 366 -2.80 -15.63 -1.73
CA TYR A 366 -3.28 -14.62 -0.78
C TYR A 366 -4.72 -14.24 -1.11
N HIS A 367 -5.58 -14.32 -0.11
CA HIS A 367 -6.98 -13.93 -0.24
C HIS A 367 -7.14 -12.44 0.04
N ALA A 368 -7.94 -11.77 -0.78
CA ALA A 368 -8.37 -10.40 -0.59
C ALA A 368 -9.89 -10.38 -0.40
N GLY A 369 -10.66 -10.03 -1.41
CA GLY A 369 -12.11 -10.01 -1.36
C GLY A 369 -12.73 -11.41 -1.42
N THR A 370 -12.54 -12.19 -0.37
CA THR A 370 -13.13 -13.53 -0.22
C THR A 370 -13.84 -13.70 1.11
N THR A 371 -14.81 -14.59 1.15
CA THR A 371 -15.49 -15.03 2.38
C THR A 371 -15.76 -16.52 2.33
N LEU A 372 -15.78 -17.15 3.50
CA LEU A 372 -16.22 -18.54 3.63
C LEU A 372 -17.65 -18.56 4.16
N LYS A 373 -18.56 -19.22 3.44
CA LYS A 373 -19.94 -19.38 3.86
C LYS A 373 -20.37 -20.82 3.64
N GLU A 374 -20.84 -21.49 4.71
CA GLU A 374 -21.31 -22.89 4.67
C GLU A 374 -20.30 -23.86 4.02
N GLY A 375 -19.00 -23.62 4.27
CA GLY A 375 -17.91 -24.42 3.71
C GLY A 375 -17.51 -24.07 2.27
N ALA A 376 -18.22 -23.18 1.59
CA ALA A 376 -17.88 -22.70 0.26
C ALA A 376 -17.08 -21.39 0.32
N LEU A 377 -15.98 -21.31 -0.43
CA LEU A 377 -15.22 -20.09 -0.62
C LEU A 377 -15.89 -19.24 -1.71
N LEU A 378 -16.20 -17.99 -1.41
CA LEU A 378 -16.95 -17.09 -2.29
C LEU A 378 -16.21 -15.78 -2.51
N THR A 379 -16.43 -15.17 -3.69
CA THR A 379 -16.01 -13.79 -3.95
C THR A 379 -16.79 -12.81 -3.07
N ALA A 380 -16.09 -11.84 -2.48
CA ALA A 380 -16.67 -10.81 -1.60
C ALA A 380 -16.17 -9.40 -1.91
N GLY A 381 -15.31 -9.23 -2.89
CA GLY A 381 -14.71 -7.96 -3.29
C GLY A 381 -14.31 -7.90 -4.75
N GLY A 382 -13.80 -6.76 -5.19
CA GLY A 382 -13.32 -6.56 -6.54
C GLY A 382 -12.03 -7.31 -6.82
N ARG A 383 -10.97 -7.06 -6.05
CA ARG A 383 -9.77 -7.91 -6.03
C ARG A 383 -10.06 -9.10 -5.13
N VAL A 384 -9.91 -10.30 -5.67
CA VAL A 384 -10.36 -11.55 -5.03
C VAL A 384 -9.19 -12.34 -4.46
N LEU A 385 -8.20 -12.65 -5.30
CA LEU A 385 -7.01 -13.42 -4.93
C LEU A 385 -5.76 -12.77 -5.53
N ALA A 386 -4.65 -12.87 -4.81
CA ALA A 386 -3.31 -12.54 -5.32
C ALA A 386 -2.46 -13.81 -5.34
N ILE A 387 -2.00 -14.19 -6.51
CA ILE A 387 -1.24 -15.43 -6.73
C ILE A 387 0.23 -15.10 -6.83
N THR A 388 0.97 -15.41 -5.77
CA THR A 388 2.37 -15.03 -5.60
C THR A 388 3.30 -16.22 -5.72
N SER A 389 4.38 -16.05 -6.47
CA SER A 389 5.42 -17.08 -6.62
C SER A 389 6.82 -16.50 -6.47
N LEU A 390 7.74 -17.35 -6.02
CA LEU A 390 9.17 -17.09 -6.00
C LEU A 390 9.85 -17.82 -7.16
N GLY A 391 10.90 -17.22 -7.72
CA GLY A 391 11.72 -17.81 -8.77
C GLY A 391 13.11 -17.20 -8.82
N ALA A 392 14.04 -17.86 -9.50
CA ALA A 392 15.40 -17.34 -9.66
C ALA A 392 15.42 -15.95 -10.33
N ASP A 393 14.42 -15.67 -11.15
CA ASP A 393 14.11 -14.37 -11.72
C ASP A 393 12.58 -14.15 -11.79
N PHE A 394 12.16 -12.94 -12.14
CA PHE A 394 10.72 -12.63 -12.19
C PHE A 394 9.98 -13.35 -13.32
N HIS A 395 10.64 -13.78 -14.39
CA HIS A 395 10.02 -14.56 -15.47
C HIS A 395 9.61 -15.95 -14.98
N GLN A 396 10.53 -16.63 -14.26
CA GLN A 396 10.22 -17.93 -13.65
C GLN A 396 9.11 -17.81 -12.59
N ALA A 397 9.16 -16.77 -11.76
CA ALA A 397 8.13 -16.49 -10.79
C ALA A 397 6.76 -16.27 -11.46
N LEU A 398 6.69 -15.46 -12.53
CA LEU A 398 5.46 -15.23 -13.31
C LEU A 398 4.93 -16.52 -13.96
N GLN A 399 5.81 -17.33 -14.52
CA GLN A 399 5.41 -18.62 -15.11
C GLN A 399 4.69 -19.50 -14.09
N LYS A 400 5.22 -19.58 -12.87
CA LYS A 400 4.58 -20.33 -11.77
C LYS A 400 3.23 -19.70 -11.38
N SER A 401 3.16 -18.37 -11.23
CA SER A 401 1.92 -17.66 -10.90
C SER A 401 0.83 -17.91 -11.94
N TYR A 402 1.13 -17.79 -13.23
CA TYR A 402 0.15 -18.03 -14.29
C TYR A 402 -0.24 -19.53 -14.38
N SER A 403 0.69 -20.47 -14.17
CA SER A 403 0.36 -21.89 -14.08
C SER A 403 -0.59 -22.17 -12.93
N SER A 404 -0.39 -21.54 -11.78
CA SER A 404 -1.26 -21.69 -10.61
C SER A 404 -2.64 -21.06 -10.83
N ILE A 405 -2.72 -19.90 -11.47
CA ILE A 405 -3.97 -19.24 -11.84
C ILE A 405 -4.84 -20.13 -12.71
N SER A 406 -4.25 -20.88 -13.63
CA SER A 406 -5.01 -21.77 -14.52
C SER A 406 -5.79 -22.89 -13.80
N LYS A 407 -5.47 -23.15 -12.53
CA LYS A 407 -6.16 -24.13 -11.68
C LYS A 407 -7.34 -23.54 -10.91
N ILE A 408 -7.39 -22.19 -10.79
CA ILE A 408 -8.37 -21.47 -9.97
C ILE A 408 -9.51 -20.95 -10.85
N HIS A 409 -10.75 -21.19 -10.43
CA HIS A 409 -11.92 -20.81 -11.19
C HIS A 409 -12.98 -20.12 -10.32
N PHE A 410 -13.52 -19.03 -10.82
CA PHE A 410 -14.79 -18.44 -10.41
C PHE A 410 -15.40 -17.67 -11.58
N GLU A 411 -16.73 -17.56 -11.60
CA GLU A 411 -17.46 -16.92 -12.70
C GLU A 411 -17.05 -15.44 -12.85
N GLY A 412 -16.73 -15.03 -14.08
CA GLY A 412 -16.31 -13.66 -14.39
C GLY A 412 -14.88 -13.31 -13.98
N ALA A 413 -14.06 -14.29 -13.56
CA ALA A 413 -12.67 -14.04 -13.20
C ALA A 413 -11.88 -13.36 -14.33
N TYR A 414 -11.15 -12.31 -13.97
CA TYR A 414 -10.23 -11.61 -14.86
C TYR A 414 -8.88 -11.40 -14.18
N TYR A 415 -7.82 -11.39 -14.95
CA TYR A 415 -6.46 -11.04 -14.53
C TYR A 415 -5.65 -10.58 -15.74
N ARG A 416 -4.64 -9.75 -15.51
CA ARG A 416 -3.71 -9.30 -16.56
C ARG A 416 -2.69 -10.40 -16.87
N ARG A 417 -2.39 -10.58 -18.17
CA ARG A 417 -1.41 -11.58 -18.69
C ARG A 417 -0.07 -10.97 -19.05
N ASP A 418 0.10 -9.68 -18.81
CA ASP A 418 1.28 -8.89 -19.22
C ASP A 418 2.06 -8.33 -18.03
N ILE A 419 1.80 -8.78 -16.79
CA ILE A 419 2.56 -8.36 -15.61
C ILE A 419 4.04 -8.64 -15.84
N GLY A 420 4.92 -7.64 -15.62
CA GLY A 420 6.36 -7.75 -15.80
C GLY A 420 6.86 -7.65 -17.25
N LYS A 421 5.96 -7.58 -18.23
CA LYS A 421 6.37 -7.55 -19.65
C LYS A 421 7.21 -6.32 -20.02
N ASP A 422 6.88 -5.17 -19.46
CA ASP A 422 7.61 -3.92 -19.61
C ASP A 422 9.02 -3.96 -19.03
N LEU A 423 9.22 -4.75 -17.94
CA LEU A 423 10.52 -4.92 -17.30
C LEU A 423 11.49 -5.78 -18.11
N SER A 424 10.98 -6.61 -19.04
CA SER A 424 11.81 -7.48 -19.89
C SER A 424 12.61 -6.71 -20.94
N SER A 425 12.27 -5.44 -21.17
CA SER A 425 12.91 -4.56 -22.15
C SER A 425 13.84 -3.51 -21.52
N LEU A 426 14.01 -3.55 -20.22
CA LEU A 426 14.85 -2.67 -19.41
C LEU A 426 16.11 -3.44 -18.95
#